data_efb19fe04e3f85ab2aad6fdb1690f2df
#
_entry.id   efb19fe04e3f85ab2aad6fdb1690f2df
#
_cell.length_a   1.000
_cell.length_b   1.000
_cell.length_c   1.000
_cell.angle_alpha   90.00
_cell.angle_beta   90.00
_cell.angle_gamma   90.00
#
_symmetry.space_group_name_H-M   'P 1'
#
loop_
_entity.id
_entity.type
_entity.pdbx_description
1 polymer ?
#
loop_
_entity_poly.entity_id
_entity_poly.type
_entity_poly.pdbx_seq_one_letter_code
_entity_poly.pdbx_strand_id
1 'polypeptide(L)'
;MGRKRTRHIIILRGLPGLGKSTRASKILEEYGSGEAFSTDDYFRVNWKMVGFHKKYLQEAHEWNRNRVLQAIRGKVHPIVIDNTNMYKWEMWPYVRMAFRRGYWIEFEDLPVIPLEILNRY
;
A
#
# COMPACT_ATOMS: atom_id res chain seq x y z
N MET A 1 27.61 -10.68 -13.57
CA MET A 1 26.82 -9.57 -13.99
C MET A 1 25.36 -9.81 -13.92
N GLY A 2 24.73 -9.35 -12.92
CA GLY A 2 23.31 -9.50 -12.75
C GLY A 2 22.54 -8.43 -13.50
N ARG A 3 21.38 -8.80 -14.05
CA ARG A 3 20.37 -7.83 -14.40
C ARG A 3 19.94 -7.15 -13.14
N LYS A 4 19.78 -5.83 -13.15
CA LYS A 4 19.13 -5.13 -12.06
C LYS A 4 17.72 -5.69 -11.92
N ARG A 5 17.41 -6.25 -10.77
CA ARG A 5 16.05 -6.69 -10.50
C ARG A 5 15.16 -5.46 -10.44
N THR A 6 14.07 -5.51 -11.16
CA THR A 6 13.04 -4.50 -11.06
C THR A 6 12.39 -4.59 -9.69
N ARG A 7 12.38 -3.49 -8.95
CA ARG A 7 11.68 -3.44 -7.67
C ARG A 7 10.25 -2.98 -7.91
N HIS A 8 9.33 -3.60 -7.20
CA HIS A 8 7.90 -3.36 -7.38
C HIS A 8 7.30 -2.71 -6.17
N ILE A 9 6.40 -1.77 -6.42
CA ILE A 9 5.45 -1.27 -5.43
C ILE A 9 4.05 -1.63 -5.93
N ILE A 10 3.26 -2.26 -5.07
CA ILE A 10 1.93 -2.73 -5.39
C ILE A 10 0.94 -1.95 -4.54
N ILE A 11 0.12 -1.15 -5.19
CA ILE A 11 -0.86 -0.30 -4.53
C ILE A 11 -2.20 -1.00 -4.58
N LEU A 12 -2.62 -1.55 -3.44
CA LEU A 12 -3.93 -2.19 -3.31
C LEU A 12 -4.99 -1.12 -3.15
N ARG A 13 -6.10 -1.30 -3.82
CA ARG A 13 -7.23 -0.39 -3.79
C ARG A 13 -8.50 -1.12 -3.42
N GLY A 14 -9.30 -0.53 -2.55
CA GLY A 14 -10.56 -1.14 -2.14
C GLY A 14 -11.01 -0.64 -0.78
N LEU A 15 -12.31 -0.79 -0.53
CA LEU A 15 -12.91 -0.40 0.74
C LEU A 15 -12.45 -1.32 1.88
N PRO A 16 -12.57 -0.87 3.14
CA PRO A 16 -12.26 -1.72 4.28
C PRO A 16 -13.10 -3.02 4.25
N GLY A 17 -12.51 -4.11 4.71
CA GLY A 17 -13.19 -5.39 4.79
C GLY A 17 -13.22 -6.21 3.51
N LEU A 18 -12.55 -5.77 2.44
CA LEU A 18 -12.51 -6.48 1.18
C LEU A 18 -11.29 -7.41 1.00
N GLY A 19 -10.58 -7.69 2.09
CA GLY A 19 -9.48 -8.64 2.06
C GLY A 19 -8.14 -8.07 1.62
N LYS A 20 -7.94 -6.74 1.68
CA LYS A 20 -6.66 -6.12 1.31
C LYS A 20 -5.50 -6.63 2.14
N SER A 21 -5.65 -6.71 3.45
CA SER A 21 -4.59 -7.18 4.34
C SER A 21 -4.23 -8.65 4.07
N THR A 22 -5.22 -9.47 3.80
CA THR A 22 -5.02 -10.87 3.40
C THR A 22 -4.27 -10.95 2.08
N ARG A 23 -4.66 -10.12 1.11
CA ARG A 23 -3.99 -10.08 -0.19
C ARG A 23 -2.54 -9.59 -0.04
N ALA A 24 -2.32 -8.56 0.78
CA ALA A 24 -0.98 -8.05 1.05
C ALA A 24 -0.07 -9.15 1.61
N SER A 25 -0.55 -9.87 2.62
CA SER A 25 0.19 -10.99 3.21
C SER A 25 0.53 -12.06 2.19
N LYS A 26 -0.42 -12.34 1.29
CA LYS A 26 -0.23 -13.37 0.25
C LYS A 26 0.83 -12.95 -0.77
N ILE A 27 0.83 -11.69 -1.15
CA ILE A 27 1.85 -11.13 -2.05
C ILE A 27 3.24 -11.28 -1.43
N LEU A 28 3.39 -10.89 -0.17
CA LEU A 28 4.67 -10.99 0.52
C LEU A 28 5.13 -12.44 0.65
N GLU A 29 4.20 -13.34 0.90
CA GLU A 29 4.49 -14.77 0.98
C GLU A 29 4.98 -15.31 -0.37
N GLU A 30 4.31 -14.95 -1.46
CA GLU A 30 4.67 -15.37 -2.82
C GLU A 30 6.06 -14.87 -3.22
N TYR A 31 6.41 -13.64 -2.85
CA TYR A 31 7.72 -13.08 -3.15
C TYR A 31 8.81 -13.58 -2.18
N GLY A 32 8.42 -14.01 -0.99
CA GLY A 32 9.38 -14.41 0.04
C GLY A 32 10.14 -13.25 0.66
N SER A 33 9.72 -12.02 0.43
CA SER A 33 10.37 -10.81 0.92
C SER A 33 9.41 -9.63 0.80
N GLY A 34 9.85 -8.48 1.28
CA GLY A 34 9.10 -7.24 1.13
C GLY A 34 8.39 -6.81 2.41
N GLU A 35 7.59 -5.78 2.29
CA GLU A 35 6.88 -5.22 3.44
C GLU A 35 5.59 -4.55 3.00
N ALA A 36 4.55 -4.68 3.82
CA ALA A 36 3.27 -4.03 3.61
C ALA A 36 3.12 -2.86 4.58
N PHE A 37 2.52 -1.79 4.08
CA PHE A 37 2.33 -0.56 4.85
C PHE A 37 0.89 -0.11 4.79
N SER A 38 0.29 0.11 5.94
CA SER A 38 -1.07 0.62 6.07
C SER A 38 -1.08 1.85 6.96
N THR A 39 -1.84 2.86 6.56
CA THR A 39 -2.05 4.05 7.38
C THR A 39 -2.68 3.69 8.73
N ASP A 40 -3.50 2.65 8.75
CA ASP A 40 -4.14 2.16 9.99
C ASP A 40 -3.12 1.72 11.05
N ASP A 41 -1.91 1.36 10.64
CA ASP A 41 -0.86 0.98 11.58
C ASP A 41 -0.51 2.12 12.55
N TYR A 42 -0.67 3.36 12.12
CA TYR A 42 -0.47 4.52 12.98
C TYR A 42 -1.33 4.44 14.23
N PHE A 43 -2.60 4.06 14.05
CA PHE A 43 -3.54 3.97 15.16
C PHE A 43 -3.29 2.75 16.06
N ARG A 44 -2.77 1.67 15.49
CA ARG A 44 -2.40 0.49 16.29
C ARG A 44 -1.21 0.80 17.20
N VAL A 45 -0.20 1.47 16.64
CA VAL A 45 1.02 1.82 17.38
C VAL A 45 0.72 2.88 18.43
N ASN A 46 -0.13 3.84 18.12
CA ASN A 46 -0.40 5.00 18.95
C ASN A 46 -1.73 4.91 19.72
N TRP A 47 -2.33 3.72 19.78
CA TRP A 47 -3.65 3.52 20.36
C TRP A 47 -3.82 4.12 21.76
N LYS A 48 -2.85 3.90 22.63
CA LYS A 48 -2.89 4.40 24.00
C LYS A 48 -2.83 5.91 24.10
N MET A 49 -2.23 6.57 23.09
CA MET A 49 -2.06 8.03 23.09
C MET A 49 -3.19 8.75 22.40
N VAL A 50 -3.63 8.24 21.25
CA VAL A 50 -4.58 8.98 20.41
C VAL A 50 -5.87 8.23 20.11
N GLY A 51 -5.88 6.87 20.19
CA GLY A 51 -6.99 6.07 19.72
C GLY A 51 -7.26 6.36 18.24
N PHE A 52 -8.40 5.88 17.74
CA PHE A 52 -8.83 6.24 16.40
C PHE A 52 -9.61 7.55 16.47
N HIS A 53 -9.10 8.59 15.80
CA HIS A 53 -9.77 9.88 15.75
C HIS A 53 -9.50 10.55 14.41
N LYS A 54 -10.56 11.06 13.78
CA LYS A 54 -10.46 11.70 12.46
C LYS A 54 -9.41 12.81 12.36
N LYS A 55 -9.21 13.56 13.43
CA LYS A 55 -8.24 14.66 13.43
C LYS A 55 -6.80 14.18 13.24
N TYR A 56 -6.52 12.90 13.48
CA TYR A 56 -5.19 12.32 13.32
C TYR A 56 -4.98 11.64 11.96
N LEU A 57 -6.00 11.62 11.10
CA LEU A 57 -5.87 10.94 9.79
C LEU A 57 -4.77 11.53 8.92
N GLN A 58 -4.66 12.84 8.87
CA GLN A 58 -3.62 13.49 8.10
C GLN A 58 -2.23 13.12 8.60
N GLU A 59 -2.05 13.15 9.90
CA GLU A 59 -0.81 12.76 10.56
C GLU A 59 -0.48 11.30 10.29
N ALA A 60 -1.48 10.43 10.33
CA ALA A 60 -1.32 9.01 10.02
C ALA A 60 -0.87 8.79 8.58
N HIS A 61 -1.43 9.54 7.63
CA HIS A 61 -1.03 9.47 6.23
C HIS A 61 0.43 9.94 6.05
N GLU A 62 0.82 11.03 6.69
CA GLU A 62 2.20 11.52 6.63
C GLU A 62 3.18 10.51 7.21
N TRP A 63 2.84 9.95 8.35
CA TRP A 63 3.63 8.93 9.00
C TRP A 63 3.84 7.71 8.09
N ASN A 64 2.78 7.27 7.44
CA ASN A 64 2.85 6.12 6.54
C ASN A 64 3.69 6.43 5.30
N ARG A 65 3.51 7.61 4.70
CA ARG A 65 4.32 8.04 3.55
C ARG A 65 5.82 8.07 3.90
N ASN A 66 6.15 8.54 5.09
CA ASN A 66 7.54 8.55 5.55
C ASN A 66 8.12 7.15 5.71
N ARG A 67 7.33 6.21 6.23
CA ARG A 67 7.75 4.81 6.33
C ARG A 67 8.03 4.20 4.97
N VAL A 68 7.14 4.45 4.03
CA VAL A 68 7.29 3.94 2.65
C VAL A 68 8.51 4.56 1.98
N LEU A 69 8.75 5.84 2.17
CA LEU A 69 9.93 6.50 1.62
C LEU A 69 11.21 5.85 2.17
N GLN A 70 11.27 5.55 3.46
CA GLN A 70 12.41 4.87 4.04
C GLN A 70 12.61 3.47 3.46
N ALA A 71 11.51 2.74 3.23
CA ALA A 71 11.56 1.42 2.61
C ALA A 71 12.09 1.51 1.16
N ILE A 72 11.65 2.51 0.40
CA ILE A 72 12.14 2.75 -0.96
C ILE A 72 13.63 3.06 -0.94
N ARG A 73 14.08 3.91 -0.03
CA ARG A 73 15.51 4.23 0.12
C ARG A 73 16.32 3.00 0.49
N GLY A 74 15.74 2.12 1.29
CA GLY A 74 16.36 0.85 1.68
C GLY A 74 16.24 -0.24 0.64
N LYS A 75 15.67 0.07 -0.53
CA LYS A 75 15.50 -0.88 -1.65
C LYS A 75 14.67 -2.11 -1.29
N VAL A 76 13.70 -1.94 -0.40
CA VAL A 76 12.76 -3.00 -0.03
C VAL A 76 11.92 -3.38 -1.25
N HIS A 77 11.71 -4.67 -1.46
CA HIS A 77 10.95 -5.19 -2.60
C HIS A 77 10.29 -6.53 -2.24
N PRO A 78 9.00 -6.70 -2.56
CA PRO A 78 8.06 -5.66 -2.98
C PRO A 78 7.60 -4.79 -1.82
N ILE A 79 7.11 -3.62 -2.15
CA ILE A 79 6.41 -2.76 -1.19
C ILE A 79 4.92 -2.84 -1.51
N VAL A 80 4.10 -3.14 -0.52
CA VAL A 80 2.65 -3.21 -0.69
C VAL A 80 2.00 -2.10 0.11
N ILE A 81 1.21 -1.28 -0.56
CA ILE A 81 0.44 -0.20 0.08
C ILE A 81 -0.98 -0.69 0.31
N ASP A 82 -1.30 -0.93 1.58
CA ASP A 82 -2.58 -1.47 2.01
C ASP A 82 -3.46 -0.37 2.60
N ASN A 83 -3.98 0.50 1.74
CA ASN A 83 -4.92 1.56 2.09
C ASN A 83 -6.12 1.45 1.15
N THR A 84 -7.18 2.23 1.40
CA THR A 84 -8.32 2.26 0.47
C THR A 84 -7.90 2.73 -0.90
N ASN A 85 -7.07 3.77 -0.97
CA ASN A 85 -6.49 4.30 -2.20
C ASN A 85 -7.54 4.61 -3.28
N MET A 86 -8.72 5.05 -2.85
CA MET A 86 -9.84 5.33 -3.76
C MET A 86 -9.68 6.64 -4.50
N TYR A 87 -8.96 7.58 -3.93
CA TYR A 87 -8.76 8.91 -4.49
C TYR A 87 -7.31 9.10 -4.90
N LYS A 88 -7.10 9.94 -5.93
CA LYS A 88 -5.76 10.25 -6.43
C LYS A 88 -4.85 10.84 -5.36
N TRP A 89 -5.37 11.69 -4.49
CA TRP A 89 -4.56 12.31 -3.44
C TRP A 89 -4.01 11.29 -2.43
N GLU A 90 -4.71 10.17 -2.26
CA GLU A 90 -4.23 9.08 -1.39
C GLU A 90 -3.06 8.32 -2.02
N MET A 91 -3.17 8.04 -3.32
CA MET A 91 -2.19 7.21 -4.06
C MET A 91 -0.99 7.98 -4.58
N TRP A 92 -1.24 9.21 -5.03
CA TRP A 92 -0.26 9.97 -5.78
C TRP A 92 1.09 10.14 -5.08
N PRO A 93 1.14 10.41 -3.77
CA PRO A 93 2.43 10.49 -3.07
C PRO A 93 3.26 9.21 -3.20
N TYR A 94 2.64 8.05 -3.11
CA TYR A 94 3.33 6.78 -3.24
C TYR A 94 3.80 6.54 -4.67
N VAL A 95 2.96 6.84 -5.64
CA VAL A 95 3.31 6.72 -7.06
C VAL A 95 4.53 7.60 -7.36
N ARG A 96 4.48 8.84 -6.90
CA ARG A 96 5.54 9.81 -7.18
C ARG A 96 6.89 9.39 -6.58
N MET A 97 6.90 9.00 -5.31
CA MET A 97 8.15 8.61 -4.66
C MET A 97 8.72 7.32 -5.25
N ALA A 98 7.86 6.39 -5.63
CA ALA A 98 8.27 5.14 -6.27
C ALA A 98 8.82 5.37 -7.68
N PHE A 99 8.13 6.18 -8.47
CA PHE A 99 8.55 6.54 -9.82
C PHE A 99 9.94 7.18 -9.83
N ARG A 100 10.18 8.12 -8.92
CA ARG A 100 11.45 8.83 -8.83
C ARG A 100 12.64 7.91 -8.54
N ARG A 101 12.39 6.75 -7.97
CA ARG A 101 13.45 5.80 -7.58
C ARG A 101 13.43 4.52 -8.39
N GLY A 102 12.75 4.54 -9.54
CA GLY A 102 12.79 3.45 -10.49
C GLY A 102 12.02 2.21 -10.10
N TYR A 103 11.05 2.32 -9.19
CA TYR A 103 10.17 1.22 -8.88
C TYR A 103 9.14 1.03 -9.97
N TRP A 104 8.83 -0.22 -10.25
CA TRP A 104 7.70 -0.60 -11.10
C TRP A 104 6.42 -0.48 -10.28
N ILE A 105 5.44 0.26 -10.79
CA ILE A 105 4.22 0.58 -10.07
C ILE A 105 3.08 -0.26 -10.59
N GLU A 106 2.45 -1.01 -9.70
CA GLU A 106 1.29 -1.84 -10.01
C GLU A 106 0.11 -1.41 -9.14
N PHE A 107 -1.08 -1.45 -9.73
CA PHE A 107 -2.32 -1.22 -9.00
C PHE A 107 -3.12 -2.51 -8.99
N GLU A 108 -3.70 -2.84 -7.86
CA GLU A 108 -4.56 -4.01 -7.74
C GLU A 108 -5.84 -3.61 -7.02
N ASP A 109 -6.95 -3.72 -7.73
CA ASP A 109 -8.26 -3.39 -7.19
C ASP A 109 -8.89 -4.61 -6.54
N LEU A 110 -9.47 -4.42 -5.36
CA LEU A 110 -10.15 -5.47 -4.61
C LEU A 110 -11.57 -5.05 -4.27
N PRO A 111 -12.52 -5.98 -4.29
CA PRO A 111 -12.33 -7.35 -4.77
C PRO A 111 -12.13 -7.40 -6.28
N VAL A 112 -11.50 -8.47 -6.75
CA VAL A 112 -11.45 -8.74 -8.19
C VAL A 112 -12.85 -9.19 -8.58
N ILE A 113 -13.61 -8.31 -9.23
CA ILE A 113 -14.98 -8.60 -9.63
C ILE A 113 -14.95 -9.11 -11.08
N PRO A 114 -15.40 -10.35 -11.32
CA PRO A 114 -15.50 -10.87 -12.68
C PRO A 114 -16.39 -9.97 -13.55
N LEU A 115 -15.99 -9.82 -14.81
CA LEU A 115 -16.69 -8.97 -15.77
C LEU A 115 -18.18 -9.33 -15.89
N GLU A 116 -18.48 -10.62 -15.79
CA GLU A 116 -19.85 -11.14 -15.81
C GLU A 116 -20.73 -10.55 -14.72
N ILE A 117 -20.17 -10.36 -13.53
CA ILE A 117 -20.90 -9.79 -12.40
C ILE A 117 -21.06 -8.28 -12.59
N LEU A 118 -20.02 -7.60 -13.08
CA LEU A 118 -20.08 -6.17 -13.35
C LEU A 118 -21.18 -5.82 -14.36
N ASN A 119 -21.38 -6.67 -15.35
CA ASN A 119 -22.39 -6.45 -16.38
C ASN A 119 -23.83 -6.60 -15.86
N ARG A 120 -24.03 -7.05 -14.63
CA ARG A 120 -25.36 -7.16 -14.01
C ARG A 120 -25.79 -5.88 -13.29
N TYR A 121 -24.91 -4.93 -13.12
CA TYR A 121 -25.21 -3.70 -12.40
C TYR A 121 -25.31 -2.52 -13.38
#